data_61712ba52b8363d646723e51b2e204bf
#
_entry.id   61712ba52b8363d646723e51b2e204bf
#
_cell.length_a   1.000
_cell.length_b   1.000
_cell.length_c   1.000
_cell.angle_alpha   90.00
_cell.angle_beta   90.00
_cell.angle_gamma   90.00
#
_symmetry.space_group_name_H-M   'P 1'
#
loop_
_entity.id
_entity.type
_entity.pdbx_description
1 polymer ?
#
loop_
_entity_poly.entity_id
_entity_poly.type
_entity_poly.pdbx_seq_one_letter_code
_entity_poly.pdbx_strand_id
1 'polypeptide(L)'
;MGEIIVKEVLTRKDLRDFIYLPEKVHKNEPDWLPPIYMDEWELYDKKKNKSFGYADAILLIAYRDSKPVGRIMGIINRRYNEINDENHGRFCFMECYNDPDVFHALISRIEQWARQNGMSKLVGPLGFSDKDPQGFQIEGFQYPLFITAANNSPYMVELIENEGYTKKVDLVNYLGEIPRKFPDVYERVLDKITRTNEFEFIEFTGKKQLRPFIIPILELMNDTFAEIYGFVPLNDKEKKEFAARYLPILDPKFIKTVRKDGELIGFAIGMPDLSAGIKACRGRVLPFGIFSILRESKRSKKLMMMLGGVRKDFRGKGIDVMMGVKI
;
A
#
# COMPACT_ATOMS: atom_id res chain seq x y z
N MET A 1 15.91 -33.43 -5.87
CA MET A 1 15.89 -32.06 -5.28
C MET A 1 15.89 -32.23 -3.77
N GLY A 2 16.53 -31.31 -3.02
CA GLY A 2 16.53 -31.37 -1.54
C GLY A 2 15.14 -31.19 -0.93
N GLU A 3 14.97 -31.69 0.29
CA GLU A 3 13.73 -31.59 1.04
C GLU A 3 13.35 -30.14 1.33
N ILE A 4 12.05 -29.80 1.20
CA ILE A 4 11.52 -28.48 1.53
C ILE A 4 11.06 -28.48 2.98
N ILE A 5 11.63 -27.61 3.80
CA ILE A 5 11.27 -27.45 5.21
C ILE A 5 10.61 -26.07 5.38
N VAL A 6 9.31 -26.06 5.68
CA VAL A 6 8.57 -24.84 6.02
C VAL A 6 8.52 -24.70 7.54
N LYS A 7 8.97 -23.56 8.05
CA LYS A 7 8.93 -23.26 9.49
C LYS A 7 8.39 -21.87 9.78
N GLU A 8 7.88 -21.70 10.98
CA GLU A 8 7.50 -20.38 11.49
C GLU A 8 8.74 -19.54 11.79
N VAL A 9 8.64 -18.24 11.50
CA VAL A 9 9.68 -17.25 11.79
C VAL A 9 9.63 -16.91 13.28
N LEU A 10 10.49 -17.52 14.06
CA LEU A 10 10.53 -17.36 15.52
C LEU A 10 11.80 -16.64 16.00
N THR A 11 12.88 -16.73 15.24
CA THR A 11 14.16 -16.14 15.62
C THR A 11 14.46 -14.88 14.81
N ARG A 12 15.35 -14.04 15.35
CA ARG A 12 15.83 -12.85 14.59
C ARG A 12 16.53 -13.23 13.29
N LYS A 13 17.18 -14.39 13.27
CA LYS A 13 17.79 -14.93 12.04
C LYS A 13 16.74 -15.27 11.00
N ASP A 14 15.67 -15.98 11.40
CA ASP A 14 14.58 -16.33 10.49
C ASP A 14 13.89 -15.07 9.95
N LEU A 15 13.65 -14.08 10.82
CA LEU A 15 13.06 -12.80 10.40
C LEU A 15 13.96 -12.06 9.41
N ARG A 16 15.26 -12.08 9.62
CA ARG A 16 16.22 -11.51 8.66
C ARG A 16 16.18 -12.25 7.32
N ASP A 17 16.17 -13.58 7.33
CA ASP A 17 16.08 -14.38 6.11
C ASP A 17 14.74 -14.10 5.39
N PHE A 18 13.65 -13.95 6.14
CA PHE A 18 12.32 -13.58 5.62
C PHE A 18 12.33 -12.21 4.95
N ILE A 19 12.84 -11.18 5.62
CA ILE A 19 12.86 -9.79 5.12
C ILE A 19 13.72 -9.65 3.85
N TYR A 20 14.87 -10.33 3.80
CA TYR A 20 15.83 -10.16 2.71
C TYR A 20 15.71 -11.22 1.59
N LEU A 21 14.75 -12.15 1.68
CA LEU A 21 14.52 -13.14 0.63
C LEU A 21 14.17 -12.49 -0.72
N PRO A 22 13.28 -11.48 -0.81
CA PRO A 22 12.94 -10.86 -2.11
C PRO A 22 14.16 -10.34 -2.86
N GLU A 23 15.15 -9.75 -2.17
CA GLU A 23 16.39 -9.27 -2.81
C GLU A 23 17.18 -10.41 -3.50
N LYS A 24 17.00 -11.64 -3.01
CA LYS A 24 17.66 -12.82 -3.61
C LYS A 24 16.86 -13.39 -4.77
N VAL A 25 15.52 -13.43 -4.61
CA VAL A 25 14.60 -13.91 -5.65
C VAL A 25 14.70 -13.01 -6.88
N HIS A 26 14.62 -11.70 -6.69
CA HIS A 26 14.65 -10.71 -7.77
C HIS A 26 16.05 -10.20 -8.16
N LYS A 27 17.09 -10.92 -7.77
CA LYS A 27 18.48 -10.49 -8.02
C LYS A 27 18.78 -10.16 -9.50
N ASN A 28 18.14 -10.87 -10.41
CA ASN A 28 18.34 -10.73 -11.86
C ASN A 28 17.26 -9.87 -12.53
N GLU A 29 16.36 -9.25 -11.77
CA GLU A 29 15.30 -8.40 -12.27
C GLU A 29 15.70 -6.92 -12.12
N PRO A 30 16.18 -6.27 -13.19
CA PRO A 30 16.71 -4.91 -13.10
C PRO A 30 15.67 -3.88 -12.71
N ASP A 31 14.40 -4.17 -12.97
CA ASP A 31 13.29 -3.24 -12.67
C ASP A 31 12.63 -3.49 -11.32
N TRP A 32 13.02 -4.55 -10.62
CA TRP A 32 12.52 -4.78 -9.26
C TRP A 32 12.81 -3.60 -8.32
N LEU A 33 11.80 -3.19 -7.58
CA LEU A 33 11.88 -2.12 -6.61
C LEU A 33 11.96 -2.72 -5.20
N PRO A 34 13.09 -2.58 -4.50
CA PRO A 34 13.22 -3.11 -3.15
C PRO A 34 12.31 -2.35 -2.18
N PRO A 35 11.77 -3.02 -1.16
CA PRO A 35 11.07 -2.33 -0.08
C PRO A 35 12.05 -1.45 0.71
N ILE A 36 11.51 -0.52 1.50
CA ILE A 36 12.28 0.19 2.50
C ILE A 36 12.49 -0.75 3.68
N TYR A 37 13.69 -1.32 3.80
CA TYR A 37 13.95 -2.37 4.80
C TYR A 37 13.73 -1.94 6.24
N MET A 38 13.87 -0.66 6.56
CA MET A 38 13.55 -0.16 7.89
C MET A 38 12.06 -0.32 8.21
N ASP A 39 11.20 -0.07 7.21
CA ASP A 39 9.76 -0.25 7.35
C ASP A 39 9.38 -1.73 7.44
N GLU A 40 10.07 -2.62 6.69
CA GLU A 40 9.89 -4.07 6.80
C GLU A 40 10.18 -4.58 8.23
N TRP A 41 11.29 -4.13 8.84
CA TRP A 41 11.61 -4.48 10.22
C TRP A 41 10.56 -3.98 11.23
N GLU A 42 9.90 -2.87 10.96
CA GLU A 42 8.80 -2.36 11.80
C GLU A 42 7.49 -3.09 11.54
N LEU A 43 7.21 -3.41 10.27
CA LEU A 43 5.99 -4.10 9.85
C LEU A 43 5.81 -5.46 10.54
N TYR A 44 6.90 -6.23 10.66
CA TYR A 44 6.87 -7.56 11.26
C TYR A 44 7.15 -7.57 12.78
N ASP A 45 7.42 -6.43 13.39
CA ASP A 45 7.62 -6.32 14.84
C ASP A 45 6.28 -6.18 15.56
N LYS A 46 5.86 -7.23 16.27
CA LYS A 46 4.60 -7.25 17.05
C LYS A 46 4.50 -6.14 18.10
N LYS A 47 5.62 -5.57 18.56
CA LYS A 47 5.65 -4.47 19.54
C LYS A 47 5.44 -3.11 18.87
N LYS A 48 5.90 -2.95 17.62
CA LYS A 48 5.86 -1.69 16.89
C LYS A 48 4.61 -1.58 16.01
N ASN A 49 4.27 -2.63 15.28
CA ASN A 49 3.12 -2.63 14.40
C ASN A 49 1.82 -2.89 15.19
N LYS A 50 1.02 -1.85 15.29
CA LYS A 50 -0.26 -1.87 16.03
C LYS A 50 -1.32 -2.80 15.42
N SER A 51 -1.16 -3.18 14.16
CA SER A 51 -2.08 -4.10 13.49
C SER A 51 -2.15 -5.47 14.18
N PHE A 52 -1.09 -5.89 14.84
CA PHE A 52 -1.13 -7.11 15.68
C PHE A 52 -2.05 -7.00 16.91
N GLY A 53 -2.53 -5.81 17.25
CA GLY A 53 -3.52 -5.61 18.32
C GLY A 53 -4.96 -5.99 17.92
N TYR A 54 -5.23 -6.11 16.60
CA TYR A 54 -6.54 -6.47 16.08
C TYR A 54 -6.50 -7.58 15.02
N ALA A 55 -5.33 -8.14 14.77
CA ALA A 55 -5.15 -9.23 13.83
C ALA A 55 -4.18 -10.29 14.39
N ASP A 56 -4.48 -11.55 14.14
CA ASP A 56 -3.52 -12.64 14.32
C ASP A 56 -2.71 -12.80 13.05
N ALA A 57 -1.44 -13.16 13.20
CA ALA A 57 -0.59 -13.39 12.04
C ALA A 57 0.47 -14.45 12.30
N ILE A 58 0.82 -15.16 11.22
CA ILE A 58 1.90 -16.14 11.16
C ILE A 58 2.84 -15.78 10.00
N LEU A 59 4.14 -15.83 10.24
CA LEU A 59 5.15 -15.67 9.21
C LEU A 59 5.81 -17.02 8.97
N LEU A 60 5.85 -17.46 7.72
CA LEU A 60 6.44 -18.74 7.32
C LEU A 60 7.58 -18.52 6.33
N ILE A 61 8.65 -19.29 6.49
CA ILE A 61 9.79 -19.31 5.59
C ILE A 61 10.09 -20.75 5.18
N ALA A 62 10.29 -20.97 3.90
CA ALA A 62 10.69 -22.25 3.33
C ALA A 62 12.20 -22.28 3.10
N TYR A 63 12.82 -23.38 3.46
CA TYR A 63 14.22 -23.68 3.22
C TYR A 63 14.35 -24.92 2.35
N ARG A 64 15.34 -24.91 1.45
CA ARG A 64 15.83 -26.09 0.74
C ARG A 64 17.36 -26.11 0.88
N ASP A 65 17.94 -27.22 1.33
CA ASP A 65 19.37 -27.33 1.61
C ASP A 65 19.90 -26.19 2.49
N SER A 66 19.17 -25.86 3.55
CA SER A 66 19.45 -24.76 4.50
C SER A 66 19.45 -23.34 3.89
N LYS A 67 19.05 -23.18 2.62
CA LYS A 67 18.89 -21.86 1.97
C LYS A 67 17.44 -21.44 1.97
N PRO A 68 17.11 -20.18 2.31
CA PRO A 68 15.75 -19.70 2.21
C PRO A 68 15.34 -19.59 0.74
N VAL A 69 14.21 -20.19 0.38
CA VAL A 69 13.72 -20.30 -1.01
C VAL A 69 12.31 -19.76 -1.21
N GLY A 70 11.57 -19.51 -0.13
CA GLY A 70 10.24 -18.90 -0.18
C GLY A 70 9.81 -18.34 1.16
N ARG A 71 8.88 -17.37 1.14
CA ARG A 71 8.26 -16.75 2.32
C ARG A 71 6.79 -16.48 2.07
N ILE A 72 6.00 -16.44 3.13
CA ILE A 72 4.59 -16.04 3.11
C ILE A 72 4.17 -15.58 4.51
N MET A 73 3.23 -14.64 4.58
CA MET A 73 2.58 -14.25 5.83
C MET A 73 1.10 -14.57 5.75
N GLY A 74 0.55 -15.23 6.78
CA GLY A 74 -0.89 -15.38 7.00
C GLY A 74 -1.39 -14.34 7.98
N ILE A 75 -2.59 -13.80 7.74
CA ILE A 75 -3.23 -12.80 8.60
C ILE A 75 -4.71 -13.17 8.78
N ILE A 76 -5.22 -13.06 10.01
CA ILE A 76 -6.66 -13.04 10.31
C ILE A 76 -6.95 -11.68 10.90
N ASN A 77 -7.50 -10.78 10.08
CA ASN A 77 -7.87 -9.45 10.54
C ASN A 77 -9.27 -9.48 11.17
N ARG A 78 -9.32 -9.64 12.49
CA ARG A 78 -10.59 -9.79 13.22
C ARG A 78 -11.45 -8.55 13.12
N ARG A 79 -10.86 -7.35 13.19
CA ARG A 79 -11.58 -6.07 13.04
C ARG A 79 -12.26 -5.97 11.67
N TYR A 80 -11.54 -6.29 10.59
CA TYR A 80 -12.10 -6.26 9.24
C TYR A 80 -13.23 -7.29 9.08
N ASN A 81 -13.00 -8.52 9.56
CA ASN A 81 -13.99 -9.59 9.47
C ASN A 81 -15.28 -9.23 10.21
N GLU A 82 -15.17 -8.64 11.40
CA GLU A 82 -16.32 -8.17 12.19
C GLU A 82 -17.08 -7.05 11.47
N ILE A 83 -16.39 -6.03 10.94
CA ILE A 83 -17.00 -4.89 10.24
C ILE A 83 -17.74 -5.35 8.97
N ASN A 84 -17.21 -6.34 8.25
CA ASN A 84 -17.72 -6.74 6.94
C ASN A 84 -18.55 -8.04 6.99
N ASP A 85 -18.80 -8.59 8.18
CA ASP A 85 -19.48 -9.89 8.37
C ASP A 85 -18.80 -11.00 7.54
N GLU A 86 -17.45 -11.01 7.54
CA GLU A 86 -16.64 -11.98 6.82
C GLU A 86 -15.94 -12.93 7.80
N ASN A 87 -15.63 -14.14 7.33
CA ASN A 87 -14.84 -15.12 8.05
C ASN A 87 -13.66 -15.59 7.19
N HIS A 88 -12.78 -14.65 6.85
CA HIS A 88 -11.67 -14.84 5.93
C HIS A 88 -10.31 -14.76 6.61
N GLY A 89 -9.44 -15.74 6.31
CA GLY A 89 -8.01 -15.58 6.44
C GLY A 89 -7.44 -14.84 5.22
N ARG A 90 -6.28 -14.25 5.39
CA ARG A 90 -5.54 -13.57 4.32
C ARG A 90 -4.15 -14.16 4.20
N PHE A 91 -3.58 -14.13 2.99
CA PHE A 91 -2.15 -14.30 2.79
C PHE A 91 -1.56 -13.06 2.11
N CYS A 92 -0.30 -12.77 2.39
CA CYS A 92 0.44 -11.64 1.80
C CYS A 92 1.95 -11.89 1.86
N PHE A 93 2.71 -10.98 1.26
CA PHE A 93 4.17 -11.03 1.21
C PHE A 93 4.70 -12.38 0.74
N MET A 94 3.93 -13.03 -0.16
CA MET A 94 4.31 -14.28 -0.80
C MET A 94 5.43 -14.00 -1.81
N GLU A 95 6.57 -14.65 -1.59
CA GLU A 95 7.74 -14.59 -2.46
C GLU A 95 8.42 -15.95 -2.49
N CYS A 96 8.70 -16.45 -3.67
CA CYS A 96 9.54 -17.63 -3.87
C CYS A 96 10.19 -17.57 -5.25
N TYR A 97 11.18 -18.42 -5.47
CA TYR A 97 11.65 -18.71 -6.84
C TYR A 97 10.52 -19.38 -7.63
N ASN A 98 10.64 -19.43 -8.97
CA ASN A 98 9.71 -20.20 -9.81
C ASN A 98 9.83 -21.71 -9.50
N ASP A 99 9.16 -22.12 -8.45
CA ASP A 99 9.23 -23.46 -7.85
C ASP A 99 7.85 -23.82 -7.28
N PRO A 100 7.05 -24.61 -8.04
CA PRO A 100 5.70 -25.00 -7.62
C PRO A 100 5.66 -25.73 -6.29
N ASP A 101 6.66 -26.57 -5.99
CA ASP A 101 6.69 -27.34 -4.74
C ASP A 101 6.88 -26.42 -3.53
N VAL A 102 7.74 -25.41 -3.65
CA VAL A 102 7.93 -24.39 -2.59
C VAL A 102 6.67 -23.56 -2.39
N PHE A 103 6.04 -23.15 -3.50
CA PHE A 103 4.81 -22.38 -3.46
C PHE A 103 3.70 -23.18 -2.77
N HIS A 104 3.48 -24.43 -3.23
CA HIS A 104 2.51 -25.36 -2.64
C HIS A 104 2.73 -25.56 -1.13
N ALA A 105 3.97 -25.83 -0.72
CA ALA A 105 4.30 -26.07 0.69
C ALA A 105 3.97 -24.84 1.57
N LEU A 106 4.19 -23.60 1.06
CA LEU A 106 3.91 -22.39 1.80
C LEU A 106 2.42 -22.09 1.87
N ILE A 107 1.69 -22.12 0.73
CA ILE A 107 0.28 -21.78 0.70
C ILE A 107 -0.57 -22.81 1.46
N SER A 108 -0.29 -24.09 1.29
CA SER A 108 -0.97 -25.17 2.02
C SER A 108 -0.82 -25.02 3.54
N ARG A 109 0.34 -24.56 4.01
CA ARG A 109 0.57 -24.33 5.44
C ARG A 109 -0.24 -23.15 5.97
N ILE A 110 -0.42 -22.09 5.18
CA ILE A 110 -1.30 -20.94 5.52
C ILE A 110 -2.76 -21.39 5.51
N GLU A 111 -3.18 -22.18 4.53
CA GLU A 111 -4.54 -22.72 4.50
C GLU A 111 -4.85 -23.57 5.73
N GLN A 112 -3.93 -24.44 6.11
CA GLN A 112 -4.07 -25.25 7.32
C GLN A 112 -4.20 -24.36 8.55
N TRP A 113 -3.35 -23.36 8.70
CA TRP A 113 -3.41 -22.41 9.81
C TRP A 113 -4.72 -21.61 9.82
N ALA A 114 -5.19 -21.14 8.68
CA ALA A 114 -6.46 -20.43 8.57
C ALA A 114 -7.65 -21.32 8.99
N ARG A 115 -7.71 -22.58 8.50
CA ARG A 115 -8.74 -23.55 8.89
C ARG A 115 -8.71 -23.86 10.38
N GLN A 116 -7.53 -24.04 10.98
CA GLN A 116 -7.36 -24.27 12.43
C GLN A 116 -7.85 -23.10 13.28
N ASN A 117 -7.84 -21.89 12.72
CA ASN A 117 -8.38 -20.68 13.36
C ASN A 117 -9.83 -20.37 12.95
N GLY A 118 -10.53 -21.32 12.33
CA GLY A 118 -11.96 -21.24 12.00
C GLY A 118 -12.29 -20.42 10.75
N MET A 119 -11.31 -20.06 9.92
CA MET A 119 -11.59 -19.30 8.70
C MET A 119 -12.17 -20.19 7.61
N SER A 120 -13.19 -19.71 6.92
CA SER A 120 -13.91 -20.43 5.85
C SER A 120 -13.31 -20.19 4.46
N LYS A 121 -12.55 -19.10 4.29
CA LYS A 121 -11.91 -18.72 3.04
C LYS A 121 -10.52 -18.16 3.29
N LEU A 122 -9.64 -18.28 2.28
CA LEU A 122 -8.35 -17.61 2.24
C LEU A 122 -8.33 -16.67 1.03
N VAL A 123 -8.01 -15.39 1.26
CA VAL A 123 -7.94 -14.36 0.24
C VAL A 123 -6.58 -13.69 0.23
N GLY A 124 -6.12 -13.24 -0.93
CA GLY A 124 -4.83 -12.56 -1.01
C GLY A 124 -4.30 -12.42 -2.44
N PRO A 125 -3.14 -11.81 -2.59
CA PRO A 125 -2.38 -11.13 -1.54
C PRO A 125 -3.11 -9.93 -0.94
N LEU A 126 -3.20 -9.86 0.39
CA LEU A 126 -3.83 -8.75 1.10
C LEU A 126 -3.22 -8.66 2.51
N GLY A 127 -2.60 -7.54 2.83
CA GLY A 127 -1.97 -7.30 4.13
C GLY A 127 -2.96 -7.02 5.25
N PHE A 128 -2.51 -6.33 6.29
CA PHE A 128 -3.38 -5.95 7.41
C PHE A 128 -4.55 -5.05 6.97
N SER A 129 -4.29 -4.19 5.97
CA SER A 129 -5.30 -3.28 5.42
C SER A 129 -4.99 -2.92 3.96
N ASP A 130 -5.83 -2.08 3.38
CA ASP A 130 -5.63 -1.44 2.06
C ASP A 130 -4.34 -0.60 1.93
N LYS A 131 -3.69 -0.30 3.05
CA LYS A 131 -2.44 0.48 3.10
C LYS A 131 -1.20 -0.38 2.84
N ASP A 132 -1.34 -1.70 2.89
CA ASP A 132 -0.29 -2.66 2.55
C ASP A 132 -0.41 -3.04 1.07
N PRO A 133 0.65 -3.56 0.43
CA PRO A 133 0.58 -4.06 -0.94
C PRO A 133 -0.53 -5.10 -1.11
N GLN A 134 -1.31 -4.99 -2.19
CA GLN A 134 -2.45 -5.85 -2.48
C GLN A 134 -2.34 -6.44 -3.88
N GLY A 135 -2.80 -7.69 -4.01
CA GLY A 135 -2.88 -8.41 -5.26
C GLY A 135 -1.53 -8.86 -5.81
N PHE A 136 -1.60 -9.61 -6.89
CA PHE A 136 -0.47 -9.88 -7.78
C PHE A 136 -0.62 -8.97 -9.02
N GLN A 137 0.50 -8.44 -9.49
CA GLN A 137 0.55 -7.79 -10.79
C GLN A 137 0.29 -8.84 -11.87
N ILE A 138 -0.70 -8.59 -12.72
CA ILE A 138 -1.09 -9.48 -13.82
C ILE A 138 -0.78 -8.88 -15.19
N GLU A 139 -0.70 -7.54 -15.26
CA GLU A 139 -0.45 -6.77 -16.48
C GLU A 139 0.51 -5.61 -16.20
N GLY A 140 1.02 -5.00 -17.26
CA GLY A 140 1.82 -3.78 -17.15
C GLY A 140 3.25 -4.00 -16.67
N PHE A 141 3.81 -5.21 -16.77
CA PHE A 141 5.19 -5.52 -16.36
C PHE A 141 6.25 -4.69 -17.09
N GLN A 142 5.90 -4.10 -18.24
CA GLN A 142 6.79 -3.21 -19.00
C GLN A 142 6.86 -1.78 -18.45
N TYR A 143 5.98 -1.42 -17.51
CA TYR A 143 6.00 -0.11 -16.89
C TYR A 143 6.87 -0.08 -15.63
N PRO A 144 7.54 1.03 -15.33
CA PRO A 144 8.34 1.12 -14.13
C PRO A 144 7.44 1.03 -12.89
N LEU A 145 7.88 0.23 -11.93
CA LEU A 145 7.20 0.07 -10.64
C LEU A 145 7.32 1.33 -9.80
N PHE A 146 6.32 1.54 -8.96
CA PHE A 146 6.31 2.56 -7.94
C PHE A 146 6.01 1.95 -6.56
N ILE A 147 6.36 2.66 -5.49
CA ILE A 147 6.44 2.13 -4.13
C ILE A 147 5.16 1.47 -3.61
N THR A 148 4.00 1.85 -4.13
CA THR A 148 2.70 1.30 -3.69
C THR A 148 2.15 0.23 -4.63
N ALA A 149 2.84 -0.09 -5.73
CA ALA A 149 2.42 -1.12 -6.66
C ALA A 149 2.75 -2.52 -6.14
N ALA A 150 1.93 -3.50 -6.51
CA ALA A 150 2.31 -4.90 -6.40
C ALA A 150 3.58 -5.14 -7.25
N ASN A 151 4.50 -5.91 -6.71
CA ASN A 151 5.81 -6.14 -7.32
C ASN A 151 6.13 -7.64 -7.21
N ASN A 152 5.77 -8.39 -8.21
CA ASN A 152 6.00 -9.84 -8.28
C ASN A 152 6.45 -10.25 -9.67
N SER A 153 7.17 -11.36 -9.76
CA SER A 153 7.48 -11.97 -11.05
C SER A 153 6.21 -12.55 -11.69
N PRO A 154 6.09 -12.56 -13.03
CA PRO A 154 4.89 -13.03 -13.73
C PRO A 154 4.46 -14.45 -13.37
N TYR A 155 5.39 -15.37 -13.10
CA TYR A 155 5.09 -16.76 -12.74
C TYR A 155 4.30 -16.91 -11.43
N MET A 156 4.26 -15.89 -10.57
CA MET A 156 3.52 -15.96 -9.30
C MET A 156 2.02 -16.11 -9.51
N VAL A 157 1.48 -15.53 -10.58
CA VAL A 157 0.06 -15.64 -10.96
C VAL A 157 -0.25 -17.08 -11.37
N GLU A 158 0.60 -17.67 -12.22
CA GLU A 158 0.45 -19.07 -12.64
C GLU A 158 0.53 -20.03 -11.45
N LEU A 159 1.46 -19.80 -10.53
CA LEU A 159 1.61 -20.63 -9.35
C LEU A 159 0.36 -20.62 -8.46
N ILE A 160 -0.24 -19.44 -8.21
CA ILE A 160 -1.44 -19.37 -7.36
C ILE A 160 -2.69 -19.93 -8.07
N GLU A 161 -2.81 -19.77 -9.39
CA GLU A 161 -3.90 -20.34 -10.17
C GLU A 161 -3.81 -21.87 -10.22
N ASN A 162 -2.60 -22.43 -10.30
CA ASN A 162 -2.37 -23.87 -10.23
C ASN A 162 -2.74 -24.49 -8.87
N GLU A 163 -2.76 -23.70 -7.79
CA GLU A 163 -3.29 -24.10 -6.47
C GLU A 163 -4.84 -24.03 -6.40
N GLY A 164 -5.50 -23.68 -7.51
CA GLY A 164 -6.96 -23.62 -7.59
C GLY A 164 -7.58 -22.30 -7.11
N TYR A 165 -6.77 -21.28 -6.89
CA TYR A 165 -7.28 -19.96 -6.55
C TYR A 165 -7.88 -19.28 -7.78
N THR A 166 -8.91 -18.48 -7.55
CA THR A 166 -9.60 -17.72 -8.58
C THR A 166 -9.58 -16.22 -8.26
N LYS A 167 -9.56 -15.41 -9.29
CA LYS A 167 -9.56 -13.95 -9.16
C LYS A 167 -10.83 -13.46 -8.43
N LYS A 168 -10.65 -12.62 -7.40
CA LYS A 168 -11.73 -12.01 -6.64
C LYS A 168 -11.99 -10.55 -7.07
N VAL A 169 -10.96 -9.77 -7.30
CA VAL A 169 -11.05 -8.33 -7.61
C VAL A 169 -9.85 -7.89 -8.42
N ASP A 170 -10.05 -6.93 -9.31
CA ASP A 170 -8.97 -6.23 -10.00
C ASP A 170 -8.70 -4.88 -9.33
N LEU A 171 -7.41 -4.58 -9.11
CA LEU A 171 -6.92 -3.27 -8.72
C LEU A 171 -6.21 -2.65 -9.92
N VAL A 172 -6.60 -1.44 -10.29
CA VAL A 172 -6.08 -0.78 -11.49
C VAL A 172 -5.25 0.44 -11.11
N ASN A 173 -4.07 0.53 -11.70
CA ASN A 173 -3.22 1.71 -11.62
C ASN A 173 -3.30 2.48 -12.94
N TYR A 174 -3.56 3.78 -12.87
CA TYR A 174 -3.57 4.64 -14.03
C TYR A 174 -2.27 5.43 -14.13
N LEU A 175 -1.63 5.36 -15.28
CA LEU A 175 -0.50 6.21 -15.64
C LEU A 175 -0.95 7.16 -16.76
N GLY A 176 -0.76 8.44 -16.58
CA GLY A 176 -1.11 9.45 -17.56
C GLY A 176 -0.11 10.58 -17.62
N GLU A 177 -0.04 11.25 -18.76
CA GLU A 177 0.70 12.50 -18.89
C GLU A 177 -0.19 13.66 -18.49
N ILE A 178 0.35 14.63 -17.75
CA ILE A 178 -0.35 15.87 -17.45
C ILE A 178 -0.35 16.71 -18.73
N PRO A 179 -1.52 17.01 -19.31
CA PRO A 179 -1.60 17.75 -20.55
C PRO A 179 -1.13 19.20 -20.36
N ARG A 180 -0.49 19.77 -21.37
CA ARG A 180 -0.10 21.20 -21.34
C ARG A 180 -1.30 22.15 -21.22
N LYS A 181 -2.43 21.76 -21.76
CA LYS A 181 -3.73 22.42 -21.63
C LYS A 181 -4.77 21.36 -21.26
N PHE A 182 -5.51 21.62 -20.20
CA PHE A 182 -6.63 20.73 -19.83
C PHE A 182 -7.77 20.86 -20.87
N PRO A 183 -8.54 19.79 -21.06
CA PRO A 183 -9.76 19.86 -21.88
C PRO A 183 -10.71 20.97 -21.40
N ASP A 184 -11.40 21.61 -22.33
CA ASP A 184 -12.30 22.74 -22.03
C ASP A 184 -13.42 22.40 -21.03
N VAL A 185 -13.73 21.12 -20.87
CA VAL A 185 -14.69 20.64 -19.84
C VAL A 185 -14.19 20.94 -18.42
N TYR A 186 -12.88 20.80 -18.17
CA TYR A 186 -12.29 21.09 -16.87
C TYR A 186 -12.34 22.61 -16.57
N GLU A 187 -12.04 23.45 -17.58
CA GLU A 187 -12.14 24.91 -17.44
C GLU A 187 -13.58 25.33 -17.12
N ARG A 188 -14.57 24.78 -17.82
CA ARG A 188 -16.00 25.07 -17.55
C ARG A 188 -16.43 24.64 -16.15
N VAL A 189 -15.97 23.47 -15.67
CA VAL A 189 -16.29 23.00 -14.33
C VAL A 189 -15.65 23.91 -13.28
N LEU A 190 -14.40 24.30 -13.45
CA LEU A 190 -13.69 25.22 -12.56
C LEU A 190 -14.38 26.60 -12.52
N ASP A 191 -14.72 27.16 -13.68
CA ASP A 191 -15.44 28.43 -13.78
C ASP A 191 -16.78 28.40 -13.04
N LYS A 192 -17.55 27.32 -13.22
CA LYS A 192 -18.83 27.14 -12.53
C LYS A 192 -18.65 27.12 -11.01
N ILE A 193 -17.70 26.33 -10.51
CA ILE A 193 -17.44 26.19 -9.07
C ILE A 193 -16.95 27.54 -8.50
N THR A 194 -16.05 28.22 -9.20
CA THR A 194 -15.49 29.50 -8.75
C THR A 194 -16.56 30.59 -8.70
N ARG A 195 -17.48 30.64 -9.68
CA ARG A 195 -18.56 31.63 -9.71
C ARG A 195 -19.57 31.47 -8.58
N THR A 196 -19.86 30.22 -8.15
CA THR A 196 -20.81 29.99 -7.06
C THR A 196 -20.25 30.38 -5.70
N ASN A 197 -18.93 30.45 -5.56
CA ASN A 197 -18.21 30.70 -4.30
C ASN A 197 -18.73 29.84 -3.13
N GLU A 198 -19.23 28.64 -3.48
CA GLU A 198 -19.86 27.71 -2.53
C GLU A 198 -18.81 26.91 -1.75
N PHE A 199 -17.61 26.77 -2.32
CA PHE A 199 -16.54 25.91 -1.80
C PHE A 199 -15.28 26.73 -1.51
N GLU A 200 -14.69 26.52 -0.35
CA GLU A 200 -13.38 27.06 0.03
C GLU A 200 -12.30 26.07 -0.37
N PHE A 201 -11.46 26.45 -1.34
CA PHE A 201 -10.31 25.67 -1.75
C PHE A 201 -9.08 26.09 -0.93
N ILE A 202 -8.41 25.10 -0.29
CA ILE A 202 -7.30 25.36 0.62
C ILE A 202 -6.03 24.70 0.11
N GLU A 203 -5.00 25.51 -0.04
CA GLU A 203 -3.63 25.12 -0.35
C GLU A 203 -2.72 25.40 0.83
N PHE A 204 -1.65 24.63 0.95
CA PHE A 204 -0.74 24.74 2.07
C PHE A 204 0.64 25.16 1.58
N THR A 205 1.19 26.23 2.16
CA THR A 205 2.55 26.70 1.90
C THR A 205 3.57 26.10 2.86
N GLY A 206 3.13 25.46 3.92
CA GLY A 206 4.01 24.85 4.92
C GLY A 206 3.32 23.88 5.88
N LYS A 207 4.12 23.04 6.50
CA LYS A 207 3.64 21.98 7.43
C LYS A 207 2.88 22.55 8.64
N LYS A 208 3.20 23.79 9.07
CA LYS A 208 2.50 24.42 10.20
C LYS A 208 1.02 24.67 9.87
N GLN A 209 0.73 25.08 8.62
CA GLN A 209 -0.64 25.28 8.15
C GLN A 209 -1.36 23.94 7.92
N LEU A 210 -0.65 22.91 7.43
CA LEU A 210 -1.21 21.59 7.16
C LEU A 210 -1.59 20.84 8.45
N ARG A 211 -0.81 21.01 9.53
CA ARG A 211 -0.93 20.22 10.75
C ARG A 211 -2.35 20.11 11.30
N PRO A 212 -3.15 21.20 11.43
CA PRO A 212 -4.52 21.10 11.94
C PRO A 212 -5.49 20.37 11.01
N PHE A 213 -5.14 20.16 9.74
CA PHE A 213 -5.98 19.47 8.76
C PHE A 213 -5.76 17.96 8.72
N ILE A 214 -4.67 17.45 9.28
CA ILE A 214 -4.32 16.03 9.11
C ILE A 214 -5.38 15.12 9.75
N ILE A 215 -5.82 15.41 10.97
CA ILE A 215 -6.86 14.58 11.63
C ILE A 215 -8.19 14.68 10.88
N PRO A 216 -8.71 15.87 10.53
CA PRO A 216 -9.90 15.98 9.67
C PRO A 216 -9.80 15.25 8.32
N ILE A 217 -8.62 15.27 7.67
CA ILE A 217 -8.38 14.49 6.44
C ILE A 217 -8.52 12.98 6.71
N LEU A 218 -7.95 12.48 7.81
CA LEU A 218 -8.02 11.05 8.15
C LEU A 218 -9.44 10.63 8.59
N GLU A 219 -10.23 11.54 9.16
CA GLU A 219 -11.64 11.31 9.42
C GLU A 219 -12.44 11.20 8.12
N LEU A 220 -12.26 12.16 7.22
CA LEU A 220 -12.89 12.12 5.90
C LEU A 220 -12.43 10.91 5.07
N MET A 221 -11.16 10.47 5.23
CA MET A 221 -10.68 9.23 4.62
C MET A 221 -11.43 8.01 5.16
N ASN A 222 -11.64 7.91 6.48
CA ASN A 222 -12.42 6.81 7.06
C ASN A 222 -13.82 6.73 6.45
N ASP A 223 -14.48 7.88 6.26
CA ASP A 223 -15.84 7.94 5.70
C ASP A 223 -15.86 7.61 4.21
N THR A 224 -14.91 8.16 3.45
CA THR A 224 -14.91 8.05 1.98
C THR A 224 -14.38 6.72 1.47
N PHE A 225 -13.56 6.01 2.28
CA PHE A 225 -12.92 4.74 1.94
C PHE A 225 -13.64 3.52 2.52
N ALA A 226 -14.71 3.72 3.29
CA ALA A 226 -15.43 2.62 3.95
C ALA A 226 -15.89 1.50 3.01
N GLU A 227 -16.16 1.83 1.74
CA GLU A 227 -16.59 0.87 0.71
C GLU A 227 -15.42 0.26 -0.10
N ILE A 228 -14.15 0.68 0.17
CA ILE A 228 -12.98 0.15 -0.54
C ILE A 228 -12.63 -1.23 0.02
N TYR A 229 -12.42 -2.19 -0.90
CA TYR A 229 -12.03 -3.54 -0.54
C TYR A 229 -10.74 -3.56 0.29
N GLY A 230 -10.76 -4.26 1.42
CA GLY A 230 -9.61 -4.37 2.31
C GLY A 230 -9.43 -3.21 3.28
N PHE A 231 -10.19 -2.12 3.15
CA PHE A 231 -10.05 -0.94 4.01
C PHE A 231 -10.36 -1.26 5.48
N VAL A 232 -9.52 -0.74 6.36
CA VAL A 232 -9.72 -0.82 7.82
C VAL A 232 -9.70 0.60 8.38
N PRO A 233 -10.80 1.09 8.97
CA PRO A 233 -10.87 2.44 9.50
C PRO A 233 -9.89 2.63 10.67
N LEU A 234 -9.26 3.79 10.71
CA LEU A 234 -8.35 4.20 11.77
C LEU A 234 -9.14 4.70 12.98
N ASN A 235 -8.84 4.19 14.18
CA ASN A 235 -9.34 4.80 15.42
C ASN A 235 -8.54 6.08 15.75
N ASP A 236 -8.96 6.83 16.78
CA ASP A 236 -8.37 8.13 17.12
C ASP A 236 -6.89 8.06 17.49
N LYS A 237 -6.47 6.97 18.12
CA LYS A 237 -5.07 6.75 18.46
C LYS A 237 -4.26 6.45 17.19
N GLU A 238 -4.76 5.58 16.34
CA GLU A 238 -4.14 5.24 15.06
C GLU A 238 -4.06 6.45 14.12
N LYS A 239 -5.10 7.31 14.07
CA LYS A 239 -5.04 8.58 13.32
C LYS A 239 -3.90 9.48 13.78
N LYS A 240 -3.71 9.63 15.10
CA LYS A 240 -2.61 10.44 15.66
C LYS A 240 -1.23 9.85 15.35
N GLU A 241 -1.08 8.53 15.47
CA GLU A 241 0.17 7.83 15.15
C GLU A 241 0.49 7.93 13.64
N PHE A 242 -0.53 7.74 12.79
CA PHE A 242 -0.42 7.91 11.35
C PHE A 242 -0.01 9.34 10.98
N ALA A 243 -0.66 10.33 11.57
CA ALA A 243 -0.32 11.73 11.36
C ALA A 243 1.14 12.04 11.77
N ALA A 244 1.58 11.54 12.93
CA ALA A 244 2.95 11.73 13.40
C ALA A 244 4.00 11.08 12.48
N ARG A 245 3.68 9.91 11.91
CA ARG A 245 4.58 9.17 11.00
C ARG A 245 4.70 9.85 9.63
N TYR A 246 3.59 10.27 9.04
CA TYR A 246 3.56 10.72 7.66
C TYR A 246 3.75 12.24 7.48
N LEU A 247 3.29 13.07 8.42
CA LEU A 247 3.47 14.52 8.33
C LEU A 247 4.91 14.98 8.04
N PRO A 248 5.97 14.36 8.61
CA PRO A 248 7.34 14.75 8.31
C PRO A 248 7.76 14.57 6.84
N ILE A 249 7.20 13.60 6.14
CA ILE A 249 7.57 13.26 4.76
C ILE A 249 6.66 13.89 3.71
N LEU A 250 5.45 14.35 4.11
CA LEU A 250 4.53 15.02 3.21
C LEU A 250 5.07 16.39 2.77
N ASP A 251 4.92 16.69 1.47
CA ASP A 251 5.14 18.04 0.93
C ASP A 251 3.79 18.74 0.83
N PRO A 252 3.56 19.82 1.62
CA PRO A 252 2.28 20.52 1.67
C PRO A 252 1.76 21.00 0.33
N LYS A 253 2.63 21.32 -0.62
CA LYS A 253 2.24 21.80 -1.96
C LYS A 253 1.44 20.77 -2.76
N PHE A 254 1.62 19.46 -2.49
CA PHE A 254 0.88 18.37 -3.13
C PHE A 254 -0.31 17.91 -2.31
N ILE A 255 -0.77 18.73 -1.37
CA ILE A 255 -1.97 18.44 -0.58
C ILE A 255 -2.99 19.54 -0.87
N LYS A 256 -4.17 19.12 -1.27
CA LYS A 256 -5.30 19.98 -1.56
C LYS A 256 -6.49 19.58 -0.72
N THR A 257 -7.20 20.55 -0.19
CA THR A 257 -8.42 20.29 0.56
C THR A 257 -9.52 21.27 0.15
N VAL A 258 -10.76 20.82 0.29
CA VAL A 258 -11.95 21.64 0.00
C VAL A 258 -12.88 21.60 1.22
N ARG A 259 -13.35 22.78 1.60
CA ARG A 259 -14.36 22.98 2.66
C ARG A 259 -15.66 23.52 2.11
N LYS A 260 -16.72 23.24 2.82
CA LYS A 260 -18.00 23.93 2.72
C LYS A 260 -18.55 24.18 4.12
N ASP A 261 -19.00 25.41 4.40
CA ASP A 261 -19.56 25.81 5.69
C ASP A 261 -18.66 25.43 6.90
N GLY A 262 -17.33 25.52 6.71
CA GLY A 262 -16.32 25.17 7.71
C GLY A 262 -15.98 23.68 7.82
N GLU A 263 -16.72 22.78 7.17
CA GLU A 263 -16.48 21.34 7.16
C GLU A 263 -15.62 20.89 6.00
N LEU A 264 -14.70 19.95 6.23
CA LEU A 264 -13.89 19.34 5.18
C LEU A 264 -14.74 18.35 4.37
N ILE A 265 -14.83 18.56 3.05
CA ILE A 265 -15.64 17.75 2.14
C ILE A 265 -14.85 17.05 1.05
N GLY A 266 -13.60 17.44 0.86
CA GLY A 266 -12.71 16.83 -0.12
C GLY A 266 -11.25 17.00 0.25
N PHE A 267 -10.43 16.02 -0.13
CA PHE A 267 -8.98 16.07 -0.02
C PHE A 267 -8.31 15.30 -1.16
N ALA A 268 -7.11 15.73 -1.51
CA ALA A 268 -6.20 15.01 -2.39
C ALA A 268 -4.77 15.14 -1.86
N ILE A 269 -4.04 14.03 -1.83
CA ILE A 269 -2.65 13.95 -1.39
C ILE A 269 -1.83 13.30 -2.49
N GLY A 270 -0.88 14.05 -3.03
CA GLY A 270 0.13 13.58 -3.95
C GLY A 270 1.50 13.49 -3.31
N MET A 271 2.38 12.72 -3.93
CA MET A 271 3.80 12.61 -3.55
C MET A 271 4.64 12.45 -4.81
N PRO A 272 5.82 13.09 -4.91
CA PRO A 272 6.76 12.79 -5.97
C PRO A 272 7.10 11.30 -5.98
N ASP A 273 7.27 10.70 -7.16
CA ASP A 273 7.76 9.32 -7.27
C ASP A 273 9.20 9.23 -6.74
N LEU A 274 9.39 8.42 -5.70
CA LEU A 274 10.67 8.23 -5.02
C LEU A 274 11.38 6.93 -5.45
N SER A 275 10.79 6.16 -6.36
CA SER A 275 11.23 4.81 -6.72
C SER A 275 12.68 4.76 -7.18
N ALA A 276 13.14 5.72 -7.98
CA ALA A 276 14.53 5.78 -8.42
C ALA A 276 15.51 6.01 -7.26
N GLY A 277 15.13 6.83 -6.28
CA GLY A 277 15.93 7.08 -5.07
C GLY A 277 16.03 5.84 -4.18
N ILE A 278 14.91 5.13 -4.00
CA ILE A 278 14.83 3.87 -3.22
C ILE A 278 15.66 2.78 -3.91
N LYS A 279 15.55 2.64 -5.23
CA LYS A 279 16.33 1.70 -6.03
C LYS A 279 17.83 1.98 -5.91
N ALA A 280 18.25 3.26 -6.01
CA ALA A 280 19.64 3.66 -5.89
C ALA A 280 20.26 3.29 -4.54
N CYS A 281 19.51 3.39 -3.44
CA CYS A 281 19.97 2.96 -2.11
C CYS A 281 19.61 1.51 -1.77
N ARG A 282 19.06 0.74 -2.72
CA ARG A 282 18.62 -0.65 -2.55
C ARG A 282 17.73 -0.84 -1.31
N GLY A 283 16.80 0.06 -1.08
CA GLY A 283 15.91 0.05 0.10
C GLY A 283 16.58 0.36 1.45
N ARG A 284 17.89 0.63 1.47
CA ARG A 284 18.65 0.93 2.70
C ARG A 284 18.75 2.44 2.89
N VAL A 285 17.75 3.00 3.57
CA VAL A 285 17.62 4.46 3.75
C VAL A 285 18.74 5.03 4.63
N LEU A 286 19.08 4.35 5.72
CA LEU A 286 20.10 4.80 6.66
C LEU A 286 21.44 4.06 6.46
N PRO A 287 22.59 4.71 6.69
CA PRO A 287 22.71 6.13 7.03
C PRO A 287 22.71 7.09 5.83
N PHE A 288 23.08 6.64 4.62
CA PHE A 288 23.32 7.52 3.46
C PHE A 288 22.24 7.48 2.38
N GLY A 289 21.41 6.44 2.36
CA GLY A 289 20.35 6.27 1.35
C GLY A 289 19.30 7.38 1.35
N ILE A 290 19.09 8.03 2.50
CA ILE A 290 18.19 9.18 2.63
C ILE A 290 18.53 10.31 1.63
N PHE A 291 19.80 10.53 1.32
CA PHE A 291 20.22 11.55 0.37
C PHE A 291 19.76 11.24 -1.06
N SER A 292 19.76 9.96 -1.45
CA SER A 292 19.23 9.52 -2.75
C SER A 292 17.73 9.81 -2.86
N ILE A 293 16.98 9.51 -1.82
CA ILE A 293 15.53 9.73 -1.75
C ILE A 293 15.21 11.23 -1.77
N LEU A 294 15.89 12.04 -0.96
CA LEU A 294 15.71 13.49 -0.93
C LEU A 294 16.09 14.16 -2.26
N ARG A 295 17.14 13.65 -2.93
CA ARG A 295 17.51 14.13 -4.26
C ARG A 295 16.42 13.81 -5.28
N GLU A 296 15.90 12.59 -5.24
CA GLU A 296 14.83 12.15 -6.14
C GLU A 296 13.53 12.93 -5.90
N SER A 297 13.14 13.12 -4.66
CA SER A 297 11.97 13.94 -4.29
C SER A 297 11.96 15.34 -4.93
N LYS A 298 13.16 15.93 -5.13
CA LYS A 298 13.30 17.25 -5.77
C LYS A 298 13.40 17.20 -7.30
N ARG A 299 13.72 16.06 -7.88
CA ARG A 299 14.00 15.89 -9.32
C ARG A 299 12.92 15.14 -10.08
N SER A 300 12.14 14.35 -9.38
CA SER A 300 11.07 13.56 -9.98
C SER A 300 10.11 14.47 -10.72
N LYS A 301 9.82 14.08 -11.96
CA LYS A 301 8.79 14.69 -12.82
C LYS A 301 7.48 13.88 -12.80
N LYS A 302 7.42 12.87 -11.93
CA LYS A 302 6.26 12.01 -11.76
C LYS A 302 5.63 12.31 -10.40
N LEU A 303 4.32 12.46 -10.39
CA LEU A 303 3.52 12.64 -9.19
C LEU A 303 2.66 11.38 -9.01
N MET A 304 2.73 10.77 -7.85
CA MET A 304 1.83 9.70 -7.43
C MET A 304 0.66 10.31 -6.66
N MET A 305 -0.56 10.02 -7.09
CA MET A 305 -1.76 10.33 -6.33
C MET A 305 -1.94 9.23 -5.28
N MET A 306 -1.62 9.55 -4.03
CA MET A 306 -1.60 8.58 -2.94
C MET A 306 -2.99 8.34 -2.36
N LEU A 307 -3.68 9.41 -2.02
CA LEU A 307 -4.99 9.38 -1.39
C LEU A 307 -5.85 10.50 -1.94
N GLY A 308 -7.12 10.24 -2.14
CA GLY A 308 -8.08 11.27 -2.50
C GLY A 308 -9.49 10.82 -2.20
N GLY A 309 -10.29 11.73 -1.67
CA GLY A 309 -11.68 11.45 -1.34
C GLY A 309 -12.55 12.69 -1.41
N VAL A 310 -13.79 12.48 -1.81
CA VAL A 310 -14.85 13.49 -1.78
C VAL A 310 -16.04 12.89 -1.04
N ARG A 311 -16.55 13.60 -0.04
CA ARG A 311 -17.71 13.21 0.74
C ARG A 311 -18.90 12.89 -0.18
N LYS A 312 -19.63 11.82 0.09
CA LYS A 312 -20.60 11.18 -0.83
C LYS A 312 -21.65 12.17 -1.37
N ASP A 313 -22.16 13.06 -0.52
CA ASP A 313 -23.16 14.09 -0.86
C ASP A 313 -22.60 15.25 -1.73
N PHE A 314 -21.28 15.31 -1.91
CA PHE A 314 -20.59 16.30 -2.76
C PHE A 314 -19.95 15.70 -4.01
N ARG A 315 -20.07 14.39 -4.23
CA ARG A 315 -19.57 13.75 -5.47
C ARG A 315 -20.34 14.27 -6.69
N GLY A 316 -19.67 14.32 -7.83
CA GLY A 316 -20.25 14.82 -9.08
C GLY A 316 -20.42 16.35 -9.16
N LYS A 317 -19.96 17.12 -8.17
CA LYS A 317 -19.99 18.58 -8.16
C LYS A 317 -18.70 19.23 -8.66
N GLY A 318 -17.74 18.44 -9.17
CA GLY A 318 -16.47 18.88 -9.75
C GLY A 318 -15.37 19.19 -8.74
N ILE A 319 -15.54 18.80 -7.47
CA ILE A 319 -14.53 18.99 -6.41
C ILE A 319 -13.26 18.22 -6.72
N ASP A 320 -13.40 17.02 -7.27
CA ASP A 320 -12.32 16.17 -7.77
C ASP A 320 -11.52 16.84 -8.87
N VAL A 321 -12.21 17.45 -9.85
CA VAL A 321 -11.59 18.24 -10.93
C VAL A 321 -10.82 19.43 -10.35
N MET A 322 -11.43 20.18 -9.40
CA MET A 322 -10.81 21.32 -8.76
C MET A 322 -9.50 20.94 -8.04
N MET A 323 -9.50 19.84 -7.30
CA MET A 323 -8.29 19.35 -6.64
C MET A 323 -7.26 18.83 -7.63
N GLY A 324 -7.68 18.03 -8.62
CA GLY A 324 -6.80 17.40 -9.59
C GLY A 324 -6.08 18.37 -10.51
N VAL A 325 -6.73 19.47 -10.92
CA VAL A 325 -6.09 20.50 -11.76
C VAL A 325 -5.08 21.35 -10.97
N LYS A 326 -5.24 21.43 -9.65
CA LYS A 326 -4.41 22.30 -8.81
C LYS A 326 -3.32 21.56 -8.02
N ILE A 327 -3.25 20.21 -8.10
CA ILE A 327 -2.23 19.46 -7.41
C ILE A 327 -0.91 19.46 -8.20
#